data_3b0f77a0a4ead0e94be1dd3c88248755
#
_entry.id   3b0f77a0a4ead0e94be1dd3c88248755
#
_cell.length_a   1.000
_cell.length_b   1.000
_cell.length_c   1.000
_cell.angle_alpha   90.00
_cell.angle_beta   90.00
_cell.angle_gamma   90.00
#
_symmetry.space_group_name_H-M   'P 1'
#
loop_
_entity.id
_entity.type
_entity.pdbx_description
1 polymer ?
#
loop_
_entity_poly.entity_id
_entity_poly.type
_entity_poly.pdbx_seq_one_letter_code
_entity_poly.pdbx_strand_id
1 'polypeptide(L)'
;MTSETVPGAAKGPTIRPRRLRQTPAVRRLVAQTRLHPADLILPVFVREGATDPVPIASMPGVQQHSMDSLVEEARRVVAAGLGGIMIFGVPTRRDATGTGADDPDGILNVALRAVRDAVGDDTVVMADLCLDEFTDHGHCGVLTERTLPGGSRRTVPVVDNDATLERYAAMGLAQAQAGAHVLGLSGMMDGQVGYVRGALDAAGFSDTILLAYAAKYASGFYGPFREAVESTLTGDRTTYQQDPANLTESLREVRLDIEEGADLVMVKPALPYLDVLRAVAAESPVPVSAYQVSGEYAQIEAAAANGWIDRDRVMLESLTSIRRAGAGQILTYYALRAAELLS
;
A
#
# COMPACT_ATOMS: atom_id res chain seq x y z
N MET A 1 -36.19 -9.47 -69.89
CA MET A 1 -36.03 -8.85 -68.56
C MET A 1 -35.23 -9.80 -67.72
N THR A 2 -33.91 -9.61 -67.60
CA THR A 2 -32.99 -10.41 -66.83
C THR A 2 -33.07 -9.93 -65.38
N SER A 3 -33.54 -10.76 -64.45
CA SER A 3 -33.56 -10.48 -63.04
C SER A 3 -32.12 -10.47 -62.54
N GLU A 4 -31.59 -9.30 -62.21
CA GLU A 4 -30.35 -9.16 -61.43
C GLU A 4 -30.61 -9.73 -60.04
N THR A 5 -30.03 -10.86 -59.76
CA THR A 5 -29.95 -11.42 -58.39
C THR A 5 -29.03 -10.54 -57.59
N VAL A 6 -29.59 -9.81 -56.64
CA VAL A 6 -28.82 -9.11 -55.57
C VAL A 6 -27.93 -10.18 -54.89
N PRO A 7 -26.59 -9.96 -54.77
CA PRO A 7 -25.73 -10.90 -54.11
C PRO A 7 -26.26 -11.15 -52.69
N GLY A 8 -26.50 -12.45 -52.38
CA GLY A 8 -27.13 -12.88 -51.14
C GLY A 8 -26.44 -12.29 -49.90
N ALA A 9 -27.22 -11.68 -49.05
CA ALA A 9 -26.76 -11.20 -47.76
C ALA A 9 -25.99 -12.31 -47.06
N ALA A 10 -24.74 -12.04 -46.65
CA ALA A 10 -23.90 -13.00 -46.01
C ALA A 10 -24.64 -13.63 -44.81
N LYS A 11 -24.83 -14.94 -44.82
CA LYS A 11 -25.46 -15.70 -43.72
C LYS A 11 -24.54 -15.68 -42.48
N GLY A 12 -24.58 -14.61 -41.71
CA GLY A 12 -23.78 -14.50 -40.47
C GLY A 12 -24.24 -13.33 -39.61
N PRO A 13 -23.85 -13.30 -38.33
CA PRO A 13 -24.26 -12.27 -37.42
C PRO A 13 -23.69 -10.91 -37.88
N THR A 14 -24.55 -9.87 -37.89
CA THR A 14 -24.15 -8.47 -38.19
C THR A 14 -23.35 -7.86 -37.04
N ILE A 15 -23.69 -8.23 -35.79
CA ILE A 15 -22.98 -7.79 -34.58
C ILE A 15 -21.82 -8.75 -34.32
N ARG A 16 -20.60 -8.22 -34.37
CA ARG A 16 -19.36 -9.02 -34.20
C ARG A 16 -18.39 -8.32 -33.26
N PRO A 17 -18.50 -8.48 -31.92
CA PRO A 17 -17.59 -7.85 -30.95
C PRO A 17 -16.11 -8.24 -31.16
N ARG A 18 -15.84 -9.42 -31.78
CA ARG A 18 -14.47 -9.86 -32.11
C ARG A 18 -13.72 -8.93 -33.04
N ARG A 19 -14.41 -8.02 -33.75
CA ARG A 19 -13.76 -7.01 -34.62
C ARG A 19 -12.80 -6.13 -33.86
N LEU A 20 -13.13 -5.80 -32.58
CA LEU A 20 -12.32 -4.94 -31.71
C LEU A 20 -11.11 -5.63 -31.06
N ARG A 21 -10.85 -6.91 -31.35
CA ARG A 21 -9.72 -7.65 -30.73
C ARG A 21 -8.85 -8.41 -31.73
N GLN A 22 -9.03 -8.16 -33.04
CA GLN A 22 -8.34 -8.91 -34.08
C GLN A 22 -6.83 -8.70 -34.11
N THR A 23 -6.35 -7.49 -33.84
CA THR A 23 -4.92 -7.17 -33.85
C THR A 23 -4.49 -6.47 -32.54
N PRO A 24 -3.20 -6.52 -32.18
CA PRO A 24 -2.69 -5.75 -31.05
C PRO A 24 -2.97 -4.26 -31.18
N ALA A 25 -2.86 -3.68 -32.38
CA ALA A 25 -3.12 -2.27 -32.65
C ALA A 25 -4.58 -1.91 -32.35
N VAL A 26 -5.55 -2.73 -32.80
CA VAL A 26 -6.97 -2.51 -32.50
C VAL A 26 -7.24 -2.63 -31.00
N ARG A 27 -6.65 -3.64 -30.33
CA ARG A 27 -6.82 -3.77 -28.87
C ARG A 27 -6.27 -2.58 -28.11
N ARG A 28 -5.09 -2.03 -28.48
CA ARG A 28 -4.55 -0.79 -27.90
C ARG A 28 -5.45 0.43 -28.15
N LEU A 29 -6.01 0.54 -29.35
CA LEU A 29 -6.90 1.65 -29.71
C LEU A 29 -8.14 1.72 -28.80
N VAL A 30 -8.74 0.56 -28.50
CA VAL A 30 -10.00 0.48 -27.73
C VAL A 30 -9.79 0.25 -26.23
N ALA A 31 -8.55 0.16 -25.75
CA ALA A 31 -8.25 -0.03 -24.34
C ALA A 31 -8.74 1.17 -23.51
N GLN A 32 -9.63 0.92 -22.55
CA GLN A 32 -10.18 1.93 -21.63
C GLN A 32 -9.28 2.17 -20.42
N THR A 33 -8.60 1.12 -19.95
CA THR A 33 -7.69 1.18 -18.81
C THR A 33 -6.26 1.12 -19.31
N ARG A 34 -5.43 2.02 -18.82
CA ARG A 34 -4.00 2.07 -19.10
C ARG A 34 -3.23 2.19 -17.78
N LEU A 35 -2.11 1.49 -17.70
CA LEU A 35 -1.12 1.66 -16.64
C LEU A 35 -0.03 2.61 -17.14
N HIS A 36 0.45 3.44 -16.24
CA HIS A 36 1.61 4.29 -16.45
C HIS A 36 2.59 4.11 -15.28
N PRO A 37 3.91 4.17 -15.47
CA PRO A 37 4.86 4.11 -14.36
C PRO A 37 4.53 5.07 -13.21
N ALA A 38 4.09 6.28 -13.50
CA ALA A 38 3.69 7.28 -12.50
C ALA A 38 2.46 6.88 -11.65
N ASP A 39 1.69 5.86 -12.05
CA ASP A 39 0.60 5.30 -11.22
C ASP A 39 1.15 4.32 -10.15
N LEU A 40 2.43 3.93 -10.22
CA LEU A 40 3.02 2.88 -9.39
C LEU A 40 3.91 3.46 -8.30
N ILE A 41 3.80 2.90 -7.10
CA ILE A 41 4.60 3.26 -5.92
C ILE A 41 5.35 2.02 -5.48
N LEU A 42 6.67 2.13 -5.26
CA LEU A 42 7.49 1.02 -4.81
C LEU A 42 7.57 0.98 -3.28
N PRO A 43 7.05 -0.06 -2.59
CA PRO A 43 7.30 -0.30 -1.18
C PRO A 43 8.70 -0.88 -0.99
N VAL A 44 9.46 -0.35 -0.02
CA VAL A 44 10.83 -0.80 0.29
C VAL A 44 11.03 -0.89 1.79
N PHE A 45 11.93 -1.79 2.21
CA PHE A 45 12.31 -2.00 3.60
C PHE A 45 13.75 -1.54 3.81
N VAL A 46 14.01 -0.78 4.86
CA VAL A 46 15.37 -0.38 5.25
C VAL A 46 15.70 -0.95 6.61
N ARG A 47 16.80 -1.71 6.70
CA ARG A 47 17.22 -2.37 7.94
C ARG A 47 18.31 -1.59 8.64
N GLU A 48 18.08 -1.30 9.91
CA GLU A 48 19.07 -0.64 10.77
C GLU A 48 20.33 -1.48 10.90
N GLY A 49 21.49 -0.85 10.74
CA GLY A 49 22.80 -1.49 10.87
C GLY A 49 23.19 -2.44 9.74
N ALA A 50 22.36 -2.61 8.71
CA ALA A 50 22.73 -3.42 7.54
C ALA A 50 23.81 -2.72 6.71
N THR A 51 24.90 -3.44 6.39
CA THR A 51 25.94 -3.00 5.45
C THR A 51 25.63 -3.41 4.01
N ASP A 52 24.93 -4.53 3.86
CA ASP A 52 24.52 -5.10 2.57
C ASP A 52 23.02 -5.41 2.59
N PRO A 53 22.36 -5.41 1.42
CA PRO A 53 20.95 -5.80 1.33
C PRO A 53 20.72 -7.25 1.73
N VAL A 54 19.64 -7.52 2.47
CA VAL A 54 19.28 -8.87 2.94
C VAL A 54 18.03 -9.35 2.19
N PRO A 55 18.11 -10.43 1.39
CA PRO A 55 16.96 -10.98 0.67
C PRO A 55 15.86 -11.45 1.63
N ILE A 56 14.59 -11.22 1.25
CA ILE A 56 13.41 -11.72 1.98
C ILE A 56 12.98 -13.04 1.33
N ALA A 57 13.06 -14.15 2.07
CA ALA A 57 12.88 -15.49 1.51
C ALA A 57 11.49 -15.71 0.90
N SER A 58 10.43 -15.21 1.54
CA SER A 58 9.06 -15.31 1.06
C SER A 58 8.68 -14.31 -0.06
N MET A 59 9.62 -13.40 -0.44
CA MET A 59 9.40 -12.39 -1.46
C MET A 59 10.58 -12.36 -2.45
N PRO A 60 10.67 -13.32 -3.39
CA PRO A 60 11.78 -13.40 -4.35
C PRO A 60 12.01 -12.08 -5.09
N GLY A 61 13.25 -11.56 -5.05
CA GLY A 61 13.62 -10.28 -5.67
C GLY A 61 13.38 -9.03 -4.81
N VAL A 62 12.73 -9.16 -3.65
CA VAL A 62 12.58 -8.10 -2.66
C VAL A 62 13.58 -8.30 -1.53
N GLN A 63 14.08 -7.20 -0.98
CA GLN A 63 15.12 -7.23 0.05
C GLN A 63 14.91 -6.15 1.12
N GLN A 64 15.48 -6.36 2.30
CA GLN A 64 15.73 -5.31 3.26
C GLN A 64 16.98 -4.57 2.82
N HIS A 65 16.88 -3.29 2.54
CA HIS A 65 17.98 -2.46 2.07
C HIS A 65 18.92 -2.04 3.21
N SER A 66 20.22 -1.94 2.92
CA SER A 66 21.12 -1.05 3.65
C SER A 66 20.82 0.41 3.27
N MET A 67 21.36 1.38 3.98
CA MET A 67 21.15 2.80 3.66
C MET A 67 21.63 3.15 2.23
N ASP A 68 22.82 2.68 1.86
CA ASP A 68 23.39 2.95 0.53
C ASP A 68 22.55 2.33 -0.59
N SER A 69 22.11 1.09 -0.41
CA SER A 69 21.28 0.41 -1.41
C SER A 69 19.86 0.99 -1.49
N LEU A 70 19.31 1.55 -0.40
CA LEU A 70 18.04 2.26 -0.41
C LEU A 70 18.11 3.53 -1.26
N VAL A 71 19.17 4.31 -1.08
CA VAL A 71 19.40 5.55 -1.86
C VAL A 71 19.54 5.22 -3.35
N GLU A 72 20.24 4.14 -3.70
CA GLU A 72 20.35 3.70 -5.07
C GLU A 72 19.01 3.22 -5.65
N GLU A 73 18.22 2.50 -4.86
CA GLU A 73 16.86 2.08 -5.26
C GLU A 73 15.94 3.28 -5.48
N ALA A 74 16.04 4.33 -4.64
CA ALA A 74 15.30 5.57 -4.84
C ALA A 74 15.67 6.28 -6.16
N ARG A 75 16.94 6.27 -6.54
CA ARG A 75 17.38 6.78 -7.87
C ARG A 75 16.81 5.96 -9.01
N ARG A 76 16.72 4.62 -8.85
CA ARG A 76 16.06 3.76 -9.84
C ARG A 76 14.57 4.06 -9.98
N VAL A 77 13.88 4.37 -8.87
CA VAL A 77 12.47 4.82 -8.87
C VAL A 77 12.31 6.07 -9.72
N VAL A 78 13.17 7.08 -9.53
CA VAL A 78 13.19 8.31 -10.36
C VAL A 78 13.45 7.98 -11.83
N ALA A 79 14.49 7.20 -12.13
CA ALA A 79 14.85 6.86 -13.50
C ALA A 79 13.76 6.07 -14.24
N ALA A 80 12.98 5.26 -13.52
CA ALA A 80 11.85 4.50 -14.06
C ALA A 80 10.56 5.34 -14.20
N GLY A 81 10.55 6.59 -13.73
CA GLY A 81 9.39 7.47 -13.75
C GLY A 81 8.24 7.00 -12.86
N LEU A 82 8.54 6.30 -11.76
CA LEU A 82 7.52 5.88 -10.80
C LEU A 82 6.94 7.08 -10.04
N GLY A 83 5.69 6.94 -9.60
CA GLY A 83 4.99 7.99 -8.85
C GLY A 83 5.54 8.20 -7.44
N GLY A 84 6.17 7.19 -6.83
CA GLY A 84 6.70 7.32 -5.49
C GLY A 84 7.42 6.09 -4.96
N ILE A 85 8.01 6.27 -3.77
CA ILE A 85 8.63 5.22 -2.96
C ILE A 85 8.04 5.28 -1.55
N MET A 86 7.58 4.13 -1.01
CA MET A 86 7.06 4.00 0.36
C MET A 86 8.07 3.26 1.22
N ILE A 87 8.56 3.90 2.28
CA ILE A 87 9.65 3.38 3.11
C ILE A 87 9.11 2.80 4.42
N PHE A 88 9.50 1.56 4.72
CA PHE A 88 9.26 0.85 5.96
C PHE A 88 10.59 0.67 6.72
N GLY A 89 10.64 1.07 7.99
CA GLY A 89 11.82 0.90 8.82
C GLY A 89 11.85 -0.47 9.48
N VAL A 90 13.03 -1.10 9.54
CA VAL A 90 13.27 -2.33 10.29
C VAL A 90 14.31 -2.04 11.38
N PRO A 91 13.86 -1.63 12.60
CA PRO A 91 14.76 -1.26 13.67
C PRO A 91 15.36 -2.48 14.35
N THR A 92 16.54 -2.33 14.95
CA THR A 92 17.20 -3.36 15.76
C THR A 92 16.69 -3.41 17.21
N ARG A 93 16.07 -2.32 17.67
CA ARG A 93 15.50 -2.21 19.03
C ARG A 93 14.02 -1.89 18.94
N ARG A 94 13.26 -2.60 19.76
CA ARG A 94 11.82 -2.40 19.90
C ARG A 94 11.45 -2.30 21.36
N ASP A 95 10.38 -1.58 21.69
CA ASP A 95 9.85 -1.47 23.04
C ASP A 95 8.31 -1.46 23.05
N ALA A 96 7.72 -1.47 24.23
CA ALA A 96 6.28 -1.59 24.38
C ALA A 96 5.45 -0.42 23.80
N THR A 97 6.07 0.72 23.54
CA THR A 97 5.41 1.94 23.03
C THR A 97 5.95 2.40 21.68
N GLY A 98 6.91 1.66 21.12
CA GLY A 98 7.49 1.96 19.81
C GLY A 98 8.26 3.28 19.76
N THR A 99 9.08 3.58 20.79
CA THR A 99 9.77 4.89 20.89
C THR A 99 10.76 5.15 19.74
N GLY A 100 11.24 4.12 19.04
CA GLY A 100 12.08 4.29 17.86
C GLY A 100 11.37 4.91 16.66
N ALA A 101 10.03 4.98 16.66
CA ALA A 101 9.25 5.50 15.55
C ALA A 101 9.32 7.03 15.42
N ASP A 102 9.41 7.75 16.54
CA ASP A 102 9.52 9.22 16.60
C ASP A 102 10.94 9.70 16.95
N ASP A 103 11.90 8.77 17.09
CA ASP A 103 13.31 9.12 17.27
C ASP A 103 13.85 9.77 15.98
N PRO A 104 14.36 11.02 16.03
CA PRO A 104 14.96 11.65 14.85
C PRO A 104 16.16 10.87 14.29
N ASP A 105 16.86 10.09 15.11
CA ASP A 105 17.97 9.24 14.70
C ASP A 105 17.53 7.78 14.44
N GLY A 106 16.23 7.48 14.56
CA GLY A 106 15.64 6.19 14.22
C GLY A 106 15.75 5.89 12.73
N ILE A 107 15.86 4.60 12.40
CA ILE A 107 16.16 4.13 11.04
C ILE A 107 15.25 4.72 9.96
N LEU A 108 13.94 4.83 10.21
CA LEU A 108 12.99 5.36 9.23
C LEU A 108 13.22 6.84 8.98
N ASN A 109 13.40 7.65 10.04
CA ASN A 109 13.63 9.10 9.93
C ASN A 109 14.99 9.43 9.30
N VAL A 110 16.03 8.64 9.58
CA VAL A 110 17.33 8.74 8.89
C VAL A 110 17.19 8.39 7.41
N ALA A 111 16.46 7.33 7.09
CA ALA A 111 16.24 6.89 5.72
C ALA A 111 15.44 7.91 4.89
N LEU A 112 14.41 8.52 5.49
CA LEU A 112 13.63 9.58 4.84
C LEU A 112 14.53 10.77 4.45
N ARG A 113 15.37 11.26 5.37
CA ARG A 113 16.33 12.34 5.08
C ARG A 113 17.28 11.94 3.95
N ALA A 114 17.91 10.77 4.04
CA ALA A 114 18.86 10.32 3.04
C ALA A 114 18.25 10.18 1.64
N VAL A 115 17.03 9.66 1.55
CA VAL A 115 16.31 9.55 0.28
C VAL A 115 15.92 10.93 -0.24
N ARG A 116 15.37 11.83 0.62
CA ARG A 116 15.04 13.20 0.22
C ARG A 116 16.26 13.98 -0.30
N ASP A 117 17.39 13.84 0.37
CA ASP A 117 18.64 14.49 -0.05
C ASP A 117 19.11 13.96 -1.43
N ALA A 118 18.85 12.69 -1.71
CA ALA A 118 19.31 12.04 -2.95
C ALA A 118 18.41 12.28 -4.16
N VAL A 119 17.07 12.43 -3.96
CA VAL A 119 16.10 12.50 -5.06
C VAL A 119 15.32 13.81 -5.11
N GLY A 120 15.39 14.64 -4.06
CA GLY A 120 14.65 15.91 -4.04
C GLY A 120 13.15 15.73 -4.28
N ASP A 121 12.61 16.51 -5.21
CA ASP A 121 11.21 16.48 -5.62
C ASP A 121 10.97 15.68 -6.93
N ASP A 122 11.97 14.92 -7.40
CA ASP A 122 11.85 14.14 -8.63
C ASP A 122 10.94 12.91 -8.49
N THR A 123 10.61 12.50 -7.26
CA THR A 123 9.60 11.48 -6.94
C THR A 123 8.98 11.73 -5.57
N VAL A 124 7.82 11.11 -5.30
CA VAL A 124 7.14 11.28 -4.01
C VAL A 124 7.75 10.32 -2.98
N VAL A 125 8.35 10.86 -1.92
CA VAL A 125 8.87 10.09 -0.78
C VAL A 125 7.77 9.95 0.26
N MET A 126 7.39 8.71 0.56
CA MET A 126 6.34 8.34 1.48
C MET A 126 6.90 7.58 2.68
N ALA A 127 6.35 7.81 3.86
CA ALA A 127 6.66 7.05 5.07
C ALA A 127 5.44 6.23 5.51
N ASP A 128 5.64 4.96 5.89
CA ASP A 128 4.60 4.25 6.63
C ASP A 128 4.48 4.83 8.05
N LEU A 129 3.26 5.14 8.46
CA LEU A 129 2.97 5.66 9.79
C LEU A 129 2.22 4.57 10.57
N CYS A 130 2.98 3.64 11.12
CA CYS A 130 2.53 2.55 11.97
C CYS A 130 3.57 2.22 13.04
N LEU A 131 3.12 1.71 14.18
CA LEU A 131 4.00 1.34 15.29
C LEU A 131 4.45 -0.12 15.25
N ASP A 132 3.90 -0.97 14.38
CA ASP A 132 4.10 -2.42 14.46
C ASP A 132 5.53 -2.88 14.15
N GLU A 133 6.31 -2.10 13.40
CA GLU A 133 7.73 -2.35 13.21
C GLU A 133 8.57 -1.99 14.46
N PHE A 134 8.07 -1.08 15.29
CA PHE A 134 8.80 -0.48 16.42
C PHE A 134 8.37 -1.03 17.78
N THR A 135 7.21 -1.71 17.85
CA THR A 135 6.73 -2.32 19.10
C THR A 135 7.30 -3.75 19.29
N ASP A 136 7.63 -4.11 20.52
CA ASP A 136 8.16 -5.43 20.87
C ASP A 136 7.11 -6.55 20.78
N HIS A 137 5.84 -6.20 20.80
CA HIS A 137 4.69 -7.11 20.65
C HIS A 137 4.10 -7.13 19.23
N GLY A 138 4.55 -6.29 18.31
CA GLY A 138 4.15 -6.27 16.89
C GLY A 138 2.72 -5.81 16.60
N HIS A 139 1.99 -5.20 17.55
CA HIS A 139 0.72 -4.53 17.28
C HIS A 139 0.94 -3.11 16.79
N CYS A 140 -0.06 -2.58 16.06
CA CYS A 140 -0.02 -1.22 15.49
C CYS A 140 -0.28 -0.12 16.53
N GLY A 141 -0.34 -0.41 17.81
CA GLY A 141 -0.61 0.57 18.85
C GLY A 141 -0.12 0.14 20.22
N VAL A 142 -0.20 1.05 21.18
CA VAL A 142 0.17 0.84 22.57
C VAL A 142 -0.81 -0.14 23.21
N LEU A 143 -0.31 -1.11 23.98
CA LEU A 143 -1.16 -2.08 24.67
C LEU A 143 -1.54 -1.62 26.07
N THR A 144 -2.80 -1.88 26.45
CA THR A 144 -3.31 -1.78 27.81
C THR A 144 -4.00 -3.08 28.22
N GLU A 145 -4.24 -3.28 29.51
CA GLU A 145 -4.96 -4.44 30.02
C GLU A 145 -6.45 -4.15 30.15
N ARG A 146 -7.29 -4.97 29.54
CA ARG A 146 -8.74 -4.92 29.70
C ARG A 146 -9.28 -6.15 30.42
N THR A 147 -10.03 -5.93 31.51
CA THR A 147 -10.73 -7.00 32.22
C THR A 147 -11.94 -7.48 31.42
N LEU A 148 -12.01 -8.79 31.16
CA LEU A 148 -13.12 -9.39 30.44
C LEU A 148 -14.39 -9.43 31.32
N PRO A 149 -15.59 -9.18 30.73
CA PRO A 149 -16.86 -9.38 31.46
C PRO A 149 -17.07 -10.84 31.82
N GLY A 150 -17.70 -11.12 32.96
CA GLY A 150 -18.10 -12.50 33.33
C GLY A 150 -17.52 -13.05 34.61
N GLY A 151 -17.05 -12.21 35.56
CA GLY A 151 -16.74 -12.61 36.93
C GLY A 151 -15.39 -13.31 37.13
N SER A 152 -14.65 -13.66 36.08
CA SER A 152 -13.25 -14.05 36.17
C SER A 152 -12.40 -12.78 36.09
N ARG A 153 -11.45 -12.58 37.03
CA ARG A 153 -10.45 -11.48 36.98
C ARG A 153 -9.41 -11.72 35.86
N ARG A 154 -9.89 -12.16 34.66
CA ARG A 154 -9.00 -12.39 33.53
C ARG A 154 -8.83 -11.08 32.76
N THR A 155 -7.60 -10.57 32.69
CA THR A 155 -7.21 -9.47 31.82
C THR A 155 -6.64 -10.01 30.52
N VAL A 156 -6.80 -9.26 29.46
CA VAL A 156 -6.18 -9.52 28.15
C VAL A 156 -5.56 -8.23 27.64
N PRO A 157 -4.41 -8.29 26.95
CA PRO A 157 -3.86 -7.13 26.28
C PRO A 157 -4.79 -6.71 25.13
N VAL A 158 -5.03 -5.43 25.03
CA VAL A 158 -5.77 -4.80 23.91
C VAL A 158 -5.05 -3.54 23.50
N VAL A 159 -5.21 -3.13 22.24
CA VAL A 159 -4.71 -1.84 21.79
C VAL A 159 -5.53 -0.73 22.44
N ASP A 160 -4.84 0.22 23.06
CA ASP A 160 -5.40 1.46 23.58
C ASP A 160 -5.43 2.49 22.44
N ASN A 161 -6.60 2.76 21.90
CA ASN A 161 -6.78 3.66 20.78
C ASN A 161 -6.21 5.05 21.06
N ASP A 162 -6.67 5.66 22.16
CA ASP A 162 -6.39 7.07 22.46
C ASP A 162 -4.93 7.32 22.83
N ALA A 163 -4.33 6.42 23.62
CA ALA A 163 -2.89 6.47 23.90
C ALA A 163 -2.04 6.24 22.64
N THR A 164 -2.56 5.49 21.67
CA THR A 164 -1.89 5.26 20.39
C THR A 164 -1.91 6.50 19.50
N LEU A 165 -2.98 7.30 19.52
CA LEU A 165 -3.08 8.54 18.73
C LEU A 165 -1.96 9.53 19.09
N GLU A 166 -1.60 9.65 20.37
CA GLU A 166 -0.50 10.51 20.82
C GLU A 166 0.84 10.07 20.20
N ARG A 167 1.08 8.74 20.14
CA ARG A 167 2.28 8.19 19.50
C ARG A 167 2.30 8.43 18.00
N TYR A 168 1.15 8.32 17.33
CA TYR A 168 1.05 8.61 15.89
C TYR A 168 1.27 10.07 15.56
N ALA A 169 0.79 11.00 16.39
CA ALA A 169 1.11 12.42 16.22
C ALA A 169 2.61 12.69 16.33
N ALA A 170 3.28 12.12 17.35
CA ALA A 170 4.73 12.27 17.52
C ALA A 170 5.51 11.68 16.34
N MET A 171 5.14 10.47 15.88
CA MET A 171 5.73 9.82 14.70
C MET A 171 5.51 10.63 13.42
N GLY A 172 4.29 11.13 13.20
CA GLY A 172 3.95 11.95 12.03
C GLY A 172 4.78 13.25 11.97
N LEU A 173 4.96 13.93 13.11
CA LEU A 173 5.82 15.09 13.21
C LEU A 173 7.28 14.76 12.88
N ALA A 174 7.82 13.67 13.41
CA ALA A 174 9.19 13.25 13.13
C ALA A 174 9.40 12.90 11.64
N GLN A 175 8.45 12.22 11.02
CA GLN A 175 8.50 11.88 9.59
C GLN A 175 8.39 13.13 8.70
N ALA A 176 7.50 14.08 9.03
CA ALA A 176 7.38 15.34 8.30
C ALA A 176 8.67 16.18 8.42
N GLN A 177 9.26 16.27 9.63
CA GLN A 177 10.56 16.90 9.86
C GLN A 177 11.69 16.22 9.09
N ALA A 178 11.62 14.89 8.92
CA ALA A 178 12.57 14.12 8.12
C ALA A 178 12.38 14.30 6.59
N GLY A 179 11.35 15.03 6.16
CA GLY A 179 11.12 15.41 4.77
C GLY A 179 10.21 14.46 3.99
N ALA A 180 9.39 13.64 4.64
CA ALA A 180 8.36 12.87 3.96
C ALA A 180 7.32 13.79 3.29
N HIS A 181 6.97 13.52 2.03
CA HIS A 181 5.88 14.20 1.34
C HIS A 181 4.51 13.66 1.75
N VAL A 182 4.43 12.36 1.98
CA VAL A 182 3.19 11.64 2.28
C VAL A 182 3.40 10.75 3.50
N LEU A 183 2.48 10.81 4.44
CA LEU A 183 2.39 9.88 5.57
C LEU A 183 1.29 8.86 5.30
N GLY A 184 1.65 7.58 5.30
CA GLY A 184 0.73 6.46 5.11
C GLY A 184 0.18 5.97 6.44
N LEU A 185 -0.99 6.42 6.85
CA LEU A 185 -1.62 6.12 8.14
C LEU A 185 -2.19 4.70 8.12
N SER A 186 -1.38 3.72 8.49
CA SER A 186 -1.72 2.30 8.36
C SER A 186 -2.15 1.61 9.66
N GLY A 187 -2.28 2.36 10.76
CA GLY A 187 -2.57 1.83 12.09
C GLY A 187 -4.02 1.41 12.31
N MET A 188 -4.98 2.01 11.60
CA MET A 188 -6.42 1.73 11.75
C MET A 188 -6.97 2.09 13.14
N MET A 189 -6.47 3.16 13.76
CA MET A 189 -7.06 3.68 14.99
C MET A 189 -8.17 4.68 14.67
N ASP A 190 -9.25 4.62 15.44
CA ASP A 190 -10.35 5.59 15.34
C ASP A 190 -9.82 7.01 15.56
N GLY A 191 -10.10 7.94 14.63
CA GLY A 191 -9.67 9.33 14.72
C GLY A 191 -8.18 9.58 14.38
N GLN A 192 -7.48 8.58 13.85
CA GLN A 192 -6.03 8.68 13.56
C GLN A 192 -5.72 9.82 12.59
N VAL A 193 -6.51 9.97 11.53
CA VAL A 193 -6.29 10.98 10.49
C VAL A 193 -6.43 12.38 11.08
N GLY A 194 -7.53 12.64 11.77
CA GLY A 194 -7.79 13.95 12.38
C GLY A 194 -6.77 14.35 13.43
N TYR A 195 -6.34 13.38 14.24
CA TYR A 195 -5.34 13.64 15.30
C TYR A 195 -3.96 13.99 14.71
N VAL A 196 -3.49 13.23 13.70
CA VAL A 196 -2.22 13.49 13.02
C VAL A 196 -2.29 14.78 12.22
N ARG A 197 -3.40 15.05 11.49
CA ARG A 197 -3.58 16.30 10.74
C ARG A 197 -3.49 17.52 11.66
N GLY A 198 -4.22 17.48 12.79
CA GLY A 198 -4.19 18.56 13.77
C GLY A 198 -2.80 18.83 14.33
N ALA A 199 -2.02 17.79 14.61
CA ALA A 199 -0.65 17.91 15.11
C ALA A 199 0.29 18.53 14.06
N LEU A 200 0.20 18.09 12.80
CA LEU A 200 1.00 18.61 11.69
C LEU A 200 0.70 20.08 11.41
N ASP A 201 -0.57 20.45 11.36
CA ASP A 201 -1.00 21.83 11.11
C ASP A 201 -0.54 22.78 12.22
N ALA A 202 -0.69 22.35 13.47
CA ALA A 202 -0.22 23.12 14.63
C ALA A 202 1.30 23.34 14.63
N ALA A 203 2.06 22.41 14.04
CA ALA A 203 3.51 22.49 13.92
C ALA A 203 3.98 23.16 12.60
N GLY A 204 3.07 23.58 11.72
CA GLY A 204 3.39 24.28 10.47
C GLY A 204 3.66 23.34 9.28
N PHE A 205 3.36 22.04 9.38
CA PHE A 205 3.49 21.05 8.30
C PHE A 205 2.17 20.88 7.53
N SER A 206 1.52 21.99 7.16
CA SER A 206 0.22 22.00 6.47
C SER A 206 0.25 21.37 5.07
N ASP A 207 1.41 21.30 4.43
CA ASP A 207 1.59 20.77 3.08
C ASP A 207 1.89 19.24 3.07
N THR A 208 2.04 18.62 4.24
CA THR A 208 2.25 17.17 4.35
C THR A 208 0.97 16.43 4.01
N ILE A 209 1.02 15.56 3.01
CA ILE A 209 -0.12 14.78 2.51
C ILE A 209 -0.40 13.59 3.44
N LEU A 210 -1.67 13.34 3.73
CA LEU A 210 -2.12 12.17 4.50
C LEU A 210 -2.79 11.14 3.58
N LEU A 211 -2.18 9.95 3.50
CA LEU A 211 -2.73 8.77 2.84
C LEU A 211 -3.32 7.83 3.90
N ALA A 212 -4.63 7.85 4.08
CA ALA A 212 -5.32 6.97 5.01
C ALA A 212 -5.50 5.56 4.43
N TYR A 213 -5.08 4.53 5.17
CA TYR A 213 -5.37 3.13 4.84
C TYR A 213 -6.82 2.80 5.28
N ALA A 214 -7.76 3.59 4.80
CA ALA A 214 -9.15 3.67 5.24
C ALA A 214 -9.95 2.36 5.13
N ALA A 215 -9.58 1.49 4.18
CA ALA A 215 -10.18 0.17 4.00
C ALA A 215 -9.09 -0.92 4.08
N LYS A 216 -8.53 -1.12 5.27
CA LYS A 216 -7.50 -2.14 5.53
C LYS A 216 -8.09 -3.33 6.28
N TYR A 217 -8.09 -4.47 5.64
CA TYR A 217 -8.69 -5.71 6.15
C TYR A 217 -7.70 -6.57 6.94
N ALA A 218 -8.21 -7.26 7.96
CA ALA A 218 -7.49 -8.38 8.58
C ALA A 218 -7.36 -9.51 7.55
N SER A 219 -6.14 -9.74 7.06
CA SER A 219 -5.93 -10.60 5.89
C SER A 219 -4.82 -11.62 6.10
N GLY A 220 -5.04 -12.84 5.56
CA GLY A 220 -4.01 -13.87 5.47
C GLY A 220 -2.87 -13.52 4.49
N PHE A 221 -3.03 -12.51 3.63
CA PHE A 221 -2.03 -12.09 2.65
C PHE A 221 -0.88 -11.25 3.21
N TYR A 222 -0.82 -11.00 4.53
CA TYR A 222 0.26 -10.22 5.15
C TYR A 222 1.45 -11.08 5.64
N GLY A 223 1.43 -12.41 5.41
CA GLY A 223 2.49 -13.30 5.89
C GLY A 223 3.90 -12.85 5.49
N PRO A 224 4.20 -12.65 4.19
CA PRO A 224 5.55 -12.24 3.77
C PRO A 224 5.97 -10.84 4.27
N PHE A 225 5.03 -9.91 4.46
CA PHE A 225 5.34 -8.62 5.08
C PHE A 225 5.84 -8.77 6.52
N ARG A 226 5.24 -9.70 7.29
CA ARG A 226 5.69 -9.97 8.68
C ARG A 226 7.14 -10.46 8.72
N GLU A 227 7.56 -11.28 7.76
CA GLU A 227 8.95 -11.66 7.60
C GLU A 227 9.82 -10.45 7.23
N ALA A 228 9.37 -9.63 6.28
CA ALA A 228 10.10 -8.48 5.79
C ALA A 228 10.42 -7.43 6.87
N VAL A 229 9.54 -7.26 7.86
CA VAL A 229 9.73 -6.32 8.99
C VAL A 229 10.15 -7.04 10.28
N GLU A 230 10.44 -8.34 10.23
CA GLU A 230 10.83 -9.16 11.40
C GLU A 230 9.81 -9.04 12.55
N SER A 231 8.51 -9.13 12.20
CA SER A 231 7.40 -8.91 13.14
C SER A 231 7.40 -9.93 14.28
N THR A 232 7.22 -9.43 15.49
CA THR A 232 7.07 -10.22 16.71
C THR A 232 5.61 -10.52 17.05
N LEU A 233 4.66 -10.22 16.17
CA LEU A 233 3.23 -10.31 16.42
C LEU A 233 2.80 -11.71 16.91
N THR A 234 2.19 -11.74 18.08
CA THR A 234 1.46 -12.89 18.61
C THR A 234 -0.04 -12.58 18.63
N GLY A 235 -0.87 -13.50 18.14
CA GLY A 235 -2.31 -13.25 18.00
C GLY A 235 -2.67 -12.68 16.63
N ASP A 236 -3.68 -11.79 16.60
CA ASP A 236 -4.20 -11.18 15.38
C ASP A 236 -4.48 -9.68 15.56
N ARG A 237 -4.97 -9.05 14.51
CA ARG A 237 -5.29 -7.61 14.45
C ARG A 237 -6.77 -7.36 14.18
N THR A 238 -7.63 -8.35 14.43
CA THR A 238 -9.07 -8.29 14.11
C THR A 238 -9.84 -7.28 14.94
N THR A 239 -9.25 -6.77 16.03
CA THR A 239 -9.87 -5.75 16.88
C THR A 239 -9.78 -4.33 16.32
N TYR A 240 -8.93 -4.11 15.30
CA TYR A 240 -8.75 -2.80 14.66
C TYR A 240 -8.58 -2.84 13.14
N GLN A 241 -8.27 -3.98 12.53
CA GLN A 241 -8.38 -4.16 11.09
C GLN A 241 -9.76 -4.70 10.73
N GLN A 242 -10.30 -4.29 9.59
CA GLN A 242 -11.67 -4.59 9.18
C GLN A 242 -11.90 -6.09 8.91
N ASP A 243 -13.12 -6.56 9.20
CA ASP A 243 -13.51 -7.93 8.89
C ASP A 243 -13.71 -8.09 7.37
N PRO A 244 -13.06 -9.12 6.75
CA PRO A 244 -13.22 -9.42 5.32
C PRO A 244 -14.67 -9.60 4.85
N ALA A 245 -15.61 -9.90 5.74
CA ALA A 245 -17.01 -10.05 5.39
C ALA A 245 -17.79 -8.73 5.23
N ASN A 246 -17.19 -7.57 5.58
CA ASN A 246 -17.87 -6.28 5.67
C ASN A 246 -17.40 -5.27 4.62
N LEU A 247 -18.26 -4.95 3.66
CA LEU A 247 -18.04 -3.85 2.70
C LEU A 247 -18.52 -2.50 3.25
N THR A 248 -19.70 -2.46 3.89
CA THR A 248 -20.34 -1.20 4.32
C THR A 248 -19.52 -0.47 5.38
N GLU A 249 -18.81 -1.22 6.23
CA GLU A 249 -17.87 -0.67 7.21
C GLU A 249 -16.76 0.10 6.51
N SER A 250 -16.16 -0.45 5.45
CA SER A 250 -15.11 0.23 4.69
C SER A 250 -15.58 1.55 4.09
N LEU A 251 -16.78 1.62 3.57
CA LEU A 251 -17.35 2.87 3.04
C LEU A 251 -17.57 3.91 4.14
N ARG A 252 -17.90 3.47 5.34
CA ARG A 252 -18.03 4.35 6.51
C ARG A 252 -16.67 4.90 6.93
N GLU A 253 -15.67 4.03 7.09
CA GLU A 253 -14.31 4.41 7.47
C GLU A 253 -13.68 5.39 6.46
N VAL A 254 -13.82 5.10 5.17
CA VAL A 254 -13.37 6.01 4.11
C VAL A 254 -13.98 7.41 4.24
N ARG A 255 -15.28 7.51 4.55
CA ARG A 255 -15.93 8.82 4.73
C ARG A 255 -15.41 9.54 5.96
N LEU A 256 -15.23 8.82 7.08
CA LEU A 256 -14.68 9.38 8.31
C LEU A 256 -13.27 9.90 8.13
N ASP A 257 -12.38 9.11 7.51
CA ASP A 257 -11.00 9.51 7.24
C ASP A 257 -10.93 10.76 6.33
N ILE A 258 -11.82 10.85 5.32
CA ILE A 258 -11.91 12.04 4.46
C ILE A 258 -12.42 13.26 5.26
N GLU A 259 -13.43 13.10 6.10
CA GLU A 259 -13.96 14.16 6.97
C GLU A 259 -12.90 14.63 7.99
N GLU A 260 -12.02 13.75 8.42
CA GLU A 260 -10.89 14.03 9.31
C GLU A 260 -9.70 14.69 8.61
N GLY A 261 -9.69 14.76 7.27
CA GLY A 261 -8.68 15.47 6.50
C GLY A 261 -7.70 14.59 5.73
N ALA A 262 -8.05 13.35 5.40
CA ALA A 262 -7.26 12.54 4.47
C ALA A 262 -7.27 13.15 3.06
N ASP A 263 -6.08 13.31 2.46
CA ASP A 263 -5.90 13.77 1.09
C ASP A 263 -6.02 12.64 0.08
N LEU A 264 -5.69 11.41 0.51
CA LEU A 264 -5.74 10.17 -0.26
C LEU A 264 -6.31 9.07 0.63
N VAL A 265 -7.05 8.13 0.05
CA VAL A 265 -7.54 6.93 0.77
C VAL A 265 -7.06 5.67 0.07
N MET A 266 -6.93 4.56 0.82
CA MET A 266 -6.39 3.31 0.32
C MET A 266 -7.25 2.11 0.67
N VAL A 267 -7.37 1.17 -0.28
CA VAL A 267 -7.89 -0.19 -0.07
C VAL A 267 -6.72 -1.18 0.01
N LYS A 268 -6.67 -1.99 1.06
CA LYS A 268 -5.59 -2.97 1.34
C LYS A 268 -6.16 -4.25 1.98
N PRO A 269 -5.91 -5.44 1.42
CA PRO A 269 -5.24 -5.76 0.14
C PRO A 269 -6.02 -5.32 -1.11
N ALA A 270 -5.42 -5.50 -2.32
CA ALA A 270 -6.03 -5.05 -3.57
C ALA A 270 -6.87 -6.13 -4.27
N LEU A 271 -6.24 -7.23 -4.74
CA LEU A 271 -6.90 -8.21 -5.61
C LEU A 271 -8.11 -8.90 -4.99
N PRO A 272 -8.08 -9.34 -3.71
CA PRO A 272 -9.24 -9.95 -3.08
C PRO A 272 -10.38 -8.99 -2.79
N TYR A 273 -10.15 -7.67 -2.92
CA TYR A 273 -11.08 -6.58 -2.54
C TYR A 273 -11.33 -5.59 -3.69
N LEU A 274 -11.30 -6.07 -4.96
CA LEU A 274 -11.60 -5.23 -6.14
C LEU A 274 -13.03 -4.67 -6.14
N ASP A 275 -13.97 -5.38 -5.53
CA ASP A 275 -15.34 -4.93 -5.30
C ASP A 275 -15.40 -3.75 -4.30
N VAL A 276 -14.66 -3.86 -3.20
CA VAL A 276 -14.51 -2.75 -2.22
C VAL A 276 -13.83 -1.56 -2.87
N LEU A 277 -12.72 -1.79 -3.59
CA LEU A 277 -12.01 -0.74 -4.33
C LEU A 277 -12.93 -0.03 -5.33
N ARG A 278 -13.75 -0.79 -6.04
CA ARG A 278 -14.72 -0.23 -6.98
C ARG A 278 -15.78 0.62 -6.29
N ALA A 279 -16.28 0.16 -5.14
CA ALA A 279 -17.27 0.89 -4.36
C ALA A 279 -16.69 2.19 -3.78
N VAL A 280 -15.50 2.12 -3.16
CA VAL A 280 -14.78 3.29 -2.64
C VAL A 280 -14.49 4.29 -3.76
N ALA A 281 -13.95 3.85 -4.90
CA ALA A 281 -13.63 4.74 -6.02
C ALA A 281 -14.87 5.39 -6.67
N ALA A 282 -16.06 4.82 -6.49
CA ALA A 282 -17.30 5.41 -6.99
C ALA A 282 -17.84 6.53 -6.10
N GLU A 283 -17.49 6.55 -4.82
CA GLU A 283 -18.00 7.51 -3.84
C GLU A 283 -16.95 8.55 -3.39
N SER A 284 -15.65 8.21 -3.48
CA SER A 284 -14.57 9.06 -2.96
C SER A 284 -14.40 10.34 -3.76
N PRO A 285 -14.41 11.52 -3.11
CA PRO A 285 -14.05 12.80 -3.72
C PRO A 285 -12.54 13.03 -3.81
N VAL A 286 -11.73 12.19 -3.14
CA VAL A 286 -10.26 12.25 -3.15
C VAL A 286 -9.68 11.05 -3.92
N PRO A 287 -8.42 11.12 -4.40
CA PRO A 287 -7.82 10.00 -5.12
C PRO A 287 -7.78 8.73 -4.27
N VAL A 288 -8.01 7.58 -4.92
CA VAL A 288 -8.04 6.26 -4.27
C VAL A 288 -6.82 5.47 -4.66
N SER A 289 -6.09 5.00 -3.68
CA SER A 289 -4.95 4.11 -3.82
C SER A 289 -5.34 2.65 -3.53
N ALA A 290 -4.54 1.71 -4.00
CA ALA A 290 -4.66 0.30 -3.62
C ALA A 290 -3.27 -0.29 -3.34
N TYR A 291 -3.20 -1.27 -2.43
CA TYR A 291 -1.95 -1.96 -2.14
C TYR A 291 -2.04 -3.42 -2.57
N GLN A 292 -1.33 -3.77 -3.64
CA GLN A 292 -1.04 -5.16 -3.97
C GLN A 292 0.01 -5.68 -2.98
N VAL A 293 -0.45 -6.37 -1.94
CA VAL A 293 0.36 -6.70 -0.77
C VAL A 293 1.31 -7.88 -1.00
N SER A 294 2.19 -8.11 -0.03
CA SER A 294 3.25 -9.10 -0.08
C SER A 294 2.77 -10.53 -0.39
N GLY A 295 1.63 -10.95 0.15
CA GLY A 295 1.05 -12.27 -0.15
C GLY A 295 0.48 -12.38 -1.56
N GLU A 296 -0.06 -11.29 -2.11
CA GLU A 296 -0.51 -11.25 -3.51
C GLU A 296 0.71 -11.34 -4.46
N TYR A 297 1.80 -10.64 -4.14
CA TYR A 297 3.08 -10.76 -4.82
C TYR A 297 3.62 -12.19 -4.75
N ALA A 298 3.77 -12.74 -3.55
CA ALA A 298 4.32 -14.07 -3.32
C ALA A 298 3.49 -15.18 -4.01
N GLN A 299 2.17 -15.03 -4.08
CA GLN A 299 1.29 -15.96 -4.78
C GLN A 299 1.60 -16.03 -6.28
N ILE A 300 1.84 -14.90 -6.93
CA ILE A 300 2.21 -14.83 -8.36
C ILE A 300 3.61 -15.42 -8.55
N GLU A 301 4.58 -15.03 -7.72
CA GLU A 301 5.96 -15.55 -7.81
C GLU A 301 6.02 -17.07 -7.60
N ALA A 302 5.30 -17.60 -6.61
CA ALA A 302 5.25 -19.03 -6.34
C ALA A 302 4.63 -19.82 -7.50
N ALA A 303 3.53 -19.36 -8.09
CA ALA A 303 2.90 -20.00 -9.23
C ALA A 303 3.77 -19.92 -10.49
N ALA A 304 4.46 -18.81 -10.70
CA ALA A 304 5.38 -18.61 -11.81
C ALA A 304 6.63 -19.48 -11.69
N ALA A 305 7.20 -19.60 -10.48
CA ALA A 305 8.35 -20.48 -10.23
C ALA A 305 8.06 -21.97 -10.52
N ASN A 306 6.79 -22.39 -10.37
CA ASN A 306 6.34 -23.72 -10.73
C ASN A 306 5.95 -23.86 -12.22
N GLY A 307 6.06 -22.80 -13.02
CA GLY A 307 5.71 -22.83 -14.44
C GLY A 307 4.21 -22.90 -14.74
N TRP A 308 3.36 -22.63 -13.75
CA TRP A 308 1.90 -22.72 -13.91
C TRP A 308 1.29 -21.47 -14.53
N ILE A 309 1.97 -20.33 -14.42
CA ILE A 309 1.56 -19.05 -15.00
C ILE A 309 2.75 -18.33 -15.62
N ASP A 310 2.47 -17.44 -16.58
CA ASP A 310 3.41 -16.46 -17.09
C ASP A 310 3.45 -15.27 -16.10
N ARG A 311 4.59 -15.09 -15.42
CA ARG A 311 4.76 -14.09 -14.35
C ARG A 311 4.44 -12.66 -14.80
N ASP A 312 5.10 -12.23 -15.87
CA ASP A 312 5.02 -10.84 -16.32
C ASP A 312 3.61 -10.53 -16.85
N ARG A 313 3.00 -11.50 -17.52
CA ARG A 313 1.64 -11.36 -18.00
C ARG A 313 0.61 -11.29 -16.88
N VAL A 314 0.70 -12.16 -15.87
CA VAL A 314 -0.23 -12.14 -14.72
C VAL A 314 0.00 -10.91 -13.86
N MET A 315 1.25 -10.47 -13.67
CA MET A 315 1.58 -9.21 -13.00
C MET A 315 0.87 -8.03 -13.67
N LEU A 316 1.04 -7.83 -14.99
CA LEU A 316 0.39 -6.72 -15.71
C LEU A 316 -1.14 -6.85 -15.73
N GLU A 317 -1.68 -8.07 -15.79
CA GLU A 317 -3.13 -8.32 -15.72
C GLU A 317 -3.69 -7.95 -14.35
N SER A 318 -2.98 -8.28 -13.27
CA SER A 318 -3.36 -7.94 -11.89
C SER A 318 -3.36 -6.44 -11.67
N LEU A 319 -2.28 -5.73 -12.05
CA LEU A 319 -2.18 -4.28 -11.94
C LEU A 319 -3.25 -3.57 -12.78
N THR A 320 -3.50 -4.06 -14.00
CA THR A 320 -4.59 -3.55 -14.85
C THR A 320 -5.96 -3.76 -14.21
N SER A 321 -6.17 -4.87 -13.52
CA SER A 321 -7.42 -5.16 -12.81
C SER A 321 -7.65 -4.21 -11.64
N ILE A 322 -6.61 -3.92 -10.88
CA ILE A 322 -6.62 -2.95 -9.78
C ILE A 322 -6.92 -1.53 -10.33
N ARG A 323 -6.20 -1.13 -11.39
CA ARG A 323 -6.44 0.17 -12.05
C ARG A 323 -7.87 0.29 -12.59
N ARG A 324 -8.39 -0.77 -13.22
CA ARG A 324 -9.76 -0.83 -13.77
C ARG A 324 -10.82 -0.76 -12.67
N ALA A 325 -10.55 -1.30 -11.48
CA ALA A 325 -11.44 -1.18 -10.32
C ALA A 325 -11.52 0.24 -9.78
N GLY A 326 -10.54 1.11 -10.06
CA GLY A 326 -10.61 2.53 -9.75
C GLY A 326 -9.41 3.12 -9.02
N ALA A 327 -8.37 2.32 -8.75
CA ALA A 327 -7.16 2.86 -8.14
C ALA A 327 -6.50 3.92 -9.03
N GLY A 328 -6.22 5.10 -8.48
CA GLY A 328 -5.39 6.15 -9.09
C GLY A 328 -3.90 5.82 -8.93
N GLN A 329 -3.51 5.30 -7.78
CA GLN A 329 -2.16 4.87 -7.46
C GLN A 329 -2.17 3.42 -6.95
N ILE A 330 -1.09 2.68 -7.25
CA ILE A 330 -0.96 1.27 -6.85
C ILE A 330 0.40 1.08 -6.16
N LEU A 331 0.39 0.75 -4.87
CA LEU A 331 1.57 0.25 -4.17
C LEU A 331 1.77 -1.20 -4.58
N THR A 332 2.95 -1.52 -5.11
CA THR A 332 3.27 -2.87 -5.56
C THR A 332 4.77 -3.12 -5.58
N TYR A 333 5.19 -4.28 -5.15
CA TYR A 333 6.59 -4.74 -5.25
C TYR A 333 7.02 -4.99 -6.70
N TYR A 334 6.08 -5.02 -7.64
CA TYR A 334 6.35 -5.10 -9.07
C TYR A 334 6.60 -3.76 -9.75
N ALA A 335 6.61 -2.63 -9.04
CA ALA A 335 6.60 -1.30 -9.65
C ALA A 335 7.72 -1.10 -10.69
N LEU A 336 8.97 -1.41 -10.35
CA LEU A 336 10.10 -1.28 -11.29
C LEU A 336 9.96 -2.24 -12.47
N ARG A 337 9.61 -3.51 -12.23
CA ARG A 337 9.45 -4.48 -13.31
C ARG A 337 8.30 -4.13 -14.24
N ALA A 338 7.20 -3.63 -13.68
CA ALA A 338 6.07 -3.17 -14.49
C ALA A 338 6.46 -1.95 -15.34
N ALA A 339 7.21 -0.99 -14.79
CA ALA A 339 7.70 0.17 -15.54
C ALA A 339 8.57 -0.23 -16.73
N GLU A 340 9.49 -1.21 -16.56
CA GLU A 340 10.30 -1.76 -17.66
C GLU A 340 9.45 -2.32 -18.81
N LEU A 341 8.30 -2.93 -18.51
CA LEU A 341 7.44 -3.54 -19.52
C LEU A 341 6.41 -2.56 -20.13
N LEU A 342 6.21 -1.41 -19.50
CA LEU A 342 5.33 -0.35 -19.96
C LEU A 342 6.04 0.70 -20.82
N SER A 343 7.37 0.68 -20.82
CA SER A 343 8.27 1.59 -21.56
C SER A 343 8.22 1.39 -23.08
#